data_45713afb087d350e6cb008be7b2566f2
#
_entry.id   45713afb087d350e6cb008be7b2566f2
#
_cell.length_a   1.000
_cell.length_b   1.000
_cell.length_c   1.000
_cell.angle_alpha   90.00
_cell.angle_beta   90.00
_cell.angle_gamma   90.00
#
_symmetry.space_group_name_H-M   'P 1'
#
loop_
_entity.id
_entity.type
_entity.pdbx_description
1 polymer ?
#
loop_
_entity_poly.entity_id
_entity_poly.type
_entity_poly.pdbx_seq_one_letter_code
_entity_poly.pdbx_strand_id
1 'polypeptide(L)'
;MLKLINTVLPAACFALFGLAAFAQAQTLEIADPELRKIMQVFPDAASPTGAIIAYNPSKCRQIGMACKFLQIHEHGRIELGYQPAKAGALGQDLEVLEREADKIAAINASPQVVFAGWQFFRTGYAGLSHESYRQPQLRAKRICEFAQQVGNWIGPIPCE
;
A
#
# COMPACT_ATOMS: atom_id res chain seq x y z
N MET A 1 -22.16 -65.29 -34.68
CA MET A 1 -21.67 -64.03 -35.30
C MET A 1 -21.58 -62.95 -34.20
N LEU A 2 -20.38 -62.77 -33.63
CA LEU A 2 -20.11 -61.77 -32.59
C LEU A 2 -19.53 -60.53 -33.28
N LYS A 3 -20.20 -59.37 -33.15
CA LYS A 3 -19.68 -58.07 -33.61
C LYS A 3 -18.83 -57.47 -32.49
N LEU A 4 -17.52 -57.35 -32.73
CA LEU A 4 -16.60 -56.56 -31.90
C LEU A 4 -16.89 -55.08 -32.15
N ILE A 5 -17.23 -54.33 -31.10
CA ILE A 5 -17.33 -52.87 -31.10
C ILE A 5 -15.98 -52.36 -30.61
N ASN A 6 -15.23 -51.77 -31.53
CA ASN A 6 -14.00 -51.00 -31.20
C ASN A 6 -14.40 -49.65 -30.61
N THR A 7 -14.24 -49.48 -29.33
CA THR A 7 -14.33 -48.17 -28.65
C THR A 7 -12.96 -47.49 -28.70
N VAL A 8 -12.84 -46.46 -29.53
CA VAL A 8 -11.67 -45.57 -29.57
C VAL A 8 -11.83 -44.57 -28.43
N LEU A 9 -10.95 -44.62 -27.43
CA LEU A 9 -10.83 -43.60 -26.40
C LEU A 9 -10.15 -42.34 -26.98
N PRO A 10 -10.73 -41.13 -26.79
CA PRO A 10 -10.02 -39.91 -27.14
C PRO A 10 -8.91 -39.64 -26.11
N ALA A 11 -7.69 -39.43 -26.59
CA ALA A 11 -6.57 -38.97 -25.81
C ALA A 11 -6.86 -37.57 -25.27
N ALA A 12 -7.04 -37.44 -23.96
CA ALA A 12 -7.16 -36.15 -23.29
C ALA A 12 -5.77 -35.46 -23.27
N CYS A 13 -5.58 -34.47 -24.12
CA CYS A 13 -4.47 -33.52 -24.02
C CYS A 13 -4.62 -32.72 -22.74
N PHE A 14 -3.91 -33.09 -21.69
CA PHE A 14 -3.70 -32.21 -20.54
C PHE A 14 -2.74 -31.10 -20.96
N ALA A 15 -3.28 -29.94 -21.32
CA ALA A 15 -2.51 -28.71 -21.44
C ALA A 15 -2.04 -28.30 -20.03
N LEU A 16 -0.77 -28.57 -19.75
CA LEU A 16 -0.06 -28.02 -18.59
C LEU A 16 0.02 -26.49 -18.78
N PHE A 17 -0.96 -25.77 -18.29
CA PHE A 17 -0.82 -24.33 -18.07
C PHE A 17 0.22 -24.15 -16.97
N GLY A 18 1.46 -23.87 -17.38
CA GLY A 18 2.52 -23.44 -16.50
C GLY A 18 2.06 -22.13 -15.83
N LEU A 19 1.69 -22.20 -14.55
CA LEU A 19 1.54 -21.04 -13.68
C LEU A 19 2.93 -20.42 -13.55
N ALA A 20 3.25 -19.48 -14.45
CA ALA A 20 4.35 -18.56 -14.24
C ALA A 20 3.97 -17.74 -13.00
N ALA A 21 4.48 -18.15 -11.85
CA ALA A 21 4.45 -17.33 -10.65
C ALA A 21 5.25 -16.06 -10.97
N PHE A 22 4.56 -14.99 -11.31
CA PHE A 22 5.18 -13.67 -11.37
C PHE A 22 5.62 -13.35 -9.95
N ALA A 23 6.92 -13.51 -9.67
CA ALA A 23 7.52 -13.00 -8.46
C ALA A 23 7.31 -11.48 -8.48
N GLN A 24 6.35 -10.98 -7.70
CA GLN A 24 6.18 -9.54 -7.52
C GLN A 24 7.50 -9.01 -6.96
N ALA A 25 8.08 -8.03 -7.64
CA ALA A 25 9.28 -7.36 -7.18
C ALA A 25 9.01 -6.75 -5.80
N GLN A 26 9.67 -7.28 -4.78
CA GLN A 26 9.46 -6.86 -3.40
C GLN A 26 10.25 -5.58 -3.15
N THR A 27 9.55 -4.52 -2.73
CA THR A 27 10.20 -3.27 -2.32
C THR A 27 10.98 -3.49 -1.03
N LEU A 28 12.25 -3.07 -1.02
CA LEU A 28 13.11 -3.17 0.15
C LEU A 28 12.73 -2.12 1.19
N GLU A 29 12.59 -2.54 2.46
CA GLU A 29 12.35 -1.68 3.60
C GLU A 29 13.62 -1.60 4.47
N ILE A 30 14.05 -0.39 4.83
CA ILE A 30 15.28 -0.15 5.58
C ILE A 30 14.96 0.66 6.85
N ALA A 31 15.41 0.15 8.00
CA ALA A 31 15.36 0.90 9.26
C ALA A 31 16.44 1.98 9.26
N ASP A 32 16.03 3.24 9.42
CA ASP A 32 16.92 4.39 9.55
C ASP A 32 16.54 5.19 10.82
N PRO A 33 17.28 5.01 11.94
CA PRO A 33 17.03 5.73 13.18
C PRO A 33 17.19 7.26 13.07
N GLU A 34 17.98 7.73 12.11
CA GLU A 34 18.27 9.15 11.90
C GLU A 34 17.23 9.83 10.98
N LEU A 35 16.33 9.06 10.38
CA LEU A 35 15.29 9.59 9.51
C LEU A 35 14.43 10.62 10.25
N ARG A 36 14.40 11.86 9.75
CA ARG A 36 13.59 12.93 10.34
C ARG A 36 12.09 12.68 10.24
N LYS A 37 11.64 12.03 9.16
CA LYS A 37 10.25 11.60 8.97
C LYS A 37 9.99 10.25 9.64
N ILE A 38 8.74 9.86 9.75
CA ILE A 38 8.36 8.51 10.20
C ILE A 38 8.77 7.50 9.14
N MET A 39 8.46 7.81 7.87
CA MET A 39 8.71 6.97 6.71
C MET A 39 8.90 7.83 5.46
N GLN A 40 9.67 7.36 4.50
CA GLN A 40 9.91 8.05 3.24
C GLN A 40 10.41 7.08 2.17
N VAL A 41 9.94 7.26 0.92
CA VAL A 41 10.46 6.58 -0.26
C VAL A 41 11.70 7.30 -0.77
N PHE A 42 12.74 6.53 -1.08
CA PHE A 42 13.95 6.99 -1.75
C PHE A 42 14.16 6.25 -3.07
N PRO A 43 14.70 6.90 -4.12
CA PRO A 43 15.11 6.21 -5.32
C PRO A 43 16.29 5.29 -5.02
N ASP A 44 16.24 4.07 -5.54
CA ASP A 44 17.34 3.11 -5.47
C ASP A 44 17.35 2.24 -6.72
N ALA A 45 18.34 2.46 -7.57
CA ALA A 45 18.50 1.73 -8.82
C ALA A 45 18.84 0.23 -8.62
N ALA A 46 19.32 -0.15 -7.43
CA ALA A 46 19.60 -1.54 -7.09
C ALA A 46 18.35 -2.29 -6.62
N SER A 47 17.30 -1.57 -6.21
CA SER A 47 16.02 -2.17 -5.84
C SER A 47 15.27 -2.65 -7.08
N PRO A 48 14.63 -3.84 -7.03
CA PRO A 48 13.80 -4.34 -8.14
C PRO A 48 12.65 -3.40 -8.54
N THR A 49 12.18 -2.57 -7.61
CA THR A 49 11.13 -1.57 -7.85
C THR A 49 11.68 -0.18 -8.20
N GLY A 50 13.01 0.00 -8.24
CA GLY A 50 13.66 1.30 -8.42
C GLY A 50 13.55 2.22 -7.20
N ALA A 51 13.06 1.72 -6.07
CA ALA A 51 12.86 2.49 -4.85
C ALA A 51 13.03 1.63 -3.59
N ILE A 52 13.35 2.29 -2.48
CA ILE A 52 13.35 1.73 -1.13
C ILE A 52 12.45 2.56 -0.22
N ILE A 53 11.91 1.93 0.82
CA ILE A 53 11.19 2.60 1.89
C ILE A 53 12.09 2.65 3.12
N ALA A 54 12.54 3.85 3.51
CA ALA A 54 13.21 4.04 4.80
C ALA A 54 12.19 4.42 5.88
N TYR A 55 12.34 3.88 7.08
CA TYR A 55 11.48 4.19 8.23
C TYR A 55 12.28 4.40 9.51
N ASN A 56 11.79 5.29 10.38
CA ASN A 56 12.38 5.51 11.70
C ASN A 56 11.74 4.56 12.71
N PRO A 57 12.47 3.55 13.25
CA PRO A 57 11.91 2.53 14.13
C PRO A 57 11.33 3.10 15.43
N SER A 58 11.94 4.16 15.97
CA SER A 58 11.48 4.79 17.20
C SER A 58 10.14 5.50 17.00
N LYS A 59 10.01 6.28 15.92
CA LYS A 59 8.77 6.97 15.58
C LYS A 59 7.66 5.99 15.21
N CYS A 60 7.99 4.92 14.49
CA CYS A 60 7.05 3.84 14.19
C CYS A 60 6.49 3.18 15.46
N ARG A 61 7.35 2.89 16.45
CA ARG A 61 6.87 2.37 17.74
C ARG A 61 5.94 3.34 18.46
N GLN A 62 6.22 4.65 18.38
CA GLN A 62 5.36 5.66 19.01
C GLN A 62 3.95 5.68 18.43
N ILE A 63 3.80 5.60 17.11
CA ILE A 63 2.49 5.65 16.44
C ILE A 63 1.81 4.28 16.30
N GLY A 64 2.50 3.20 16.70
CA GLY A 64 1.94 1.85 16.71
C GLY A 64 1.40 1.39 15.35
N MET A 65 0.16 0.92 15.31
CA MET A 65 -0.47 0.41 14.08
C MET A 65 -0.58 1.44 12.94
N ALA A 66 -0.55 2.73 13.24
CA ALA A 66 -0.52 3.75 12.20
C ALA A 66 0.76 3.69 11.35
N CYS A 67 1.88 3.17 11.91
CA CYS A 67 3.10 2.92 11.12
C CYS A 67 2.85 1.88 10.01
N LYS A 68 2.07 0.84 10.30
CA LYS A 68 1.70 -0.17 9.29
C LYS A 68 0.82 0.43 8.20
N PHE A 69 -0.09 1.34 8.55
CA PHE A 69 -0.86 2.09 7.56
C PHE A 69 0.05 2.90 6.63
N LEU A 70 0.99 3.67 7.20
CA LEU A 70 1.95 4.45 6.41
C LEU A 70 2.83 3.55 5.52
N GLN A 71 3.22 2.38 6.00
CA GLN A 71 3.99 1.41 5.23
C GLN A 71 3.23 0.97 3.97
N ILE A 72 1.95 0.57 4.11
CA ILE A 72 1.11 0.17 2.98
C ILE A 72 0.88 1.36 2.02
N HIS A 73 0.72 2.57 2.56
CA HIS A 73 0.62 3.80 1.77
C HIS A 73 1.88 4.04 0.91
N GLU A 74 3.09 3.92 1.48
CA GLU A 74 4.34 4.11 0.71
C GLU A 74 4.54 3.01 -0.34
N HIS A 75 4.15 1.76 -0.07
CA HIS A 75 4.09 0.72 -1.09
C HIS A 75 3.12 1.10 -2.21
N GLY A 76 1.93 1.58 -1.88
CA GLY A 76 0.95 2.08 -2.85
C GLY A 76 1.51 3.20 -3.73
N ARG A 77 2.28 4.13 -3.17
CA ARG A 77 2.96 5.17 -3.95
C ARG A 77 3.93 4.59 -4.98
N ILE A 78 4.70 3.58 -4.59
CA ILE A 78 5.64 2.91 -5.51
C ILE A 78 4.88 2.17 -6.62
N GLU A 79 3.81 1.45 -6.29
CA GLU A 79 2.94 0.76 -7.26
C GLU A 79 2.31 1.74 -8.26
N LEU A 80 1.97 2.95 -7.82
CA LEU A 80 1.45 4.03 -8.67
C LEU A 80 2.55 4.73 -9.50
N GLY A 81 3.80 4.25 -9.44
CA GLY A 81 4.92 4.79 -10.20
C GLY A 81 5.52 6.07 -9.62
N TYR A 82 5.31 6.36 -8.33
CA TYR A 82 5.96 7.47 -7.68
C TYR A 82 7.49 7.31 -7.71
N GLN A 83 8.14 8.28 -8.33
CA GLN A 83 9.60 8.36 -8.36
C GLN A 83 10.05 9.70 -7.76
N PRO A 84 10.63 9.72 -6.55
CA PRO A 84 11.00 10.95 -5.85
C PRO A 84 11.90 11.86 -6.69
N ALA A 85 12.84 11.28 -7.45
CA ALA A 85 13.76 12.03 -8.32
C ALA A 85 13.06 12.71 -9.52
N LYS A 86 11.86 12.27 -9.88
CA LYS A 86 11.09 12.77 -11.02
C LYS A 86 9.82 13.52 -10.63
N ALA A 87 9.47 13.55 -9.36
CA ALA A 87 8.21 14.11 -8.87
C ALA A 87 7.98 15.57 -9.26
N GLY A 88 9.05 16.37 -9.44
CA GLY A 88 8.95 17.74 -9.94
C GLY A 88 9.02 17.87 -11.47
N ALA A 89 9.57 16.86 -12.17
CA ALA A 89 9.83 16.93 -13.61
C ALA A 89 8.69 16.36 -14.48
N LEU A 90 7.84 15.49 -13.91
CA LEU A 90 6.79 14.78 -14.66
C LEU A 90 5.41 15.44 -14.55
N GLY A 91 5.28 16.58 -13.86
CA GLY A 91 3.98 17.22 -13.67
C GLY A 91 2.94 16.33 -12.98
N GLN A 92 3.40 15.28 -12.27
CA GLN A 92 2.51 14.40 -11.53
C GLN A 92 1.80 15.21 -10.44
N ASP A 93 0.48 15.14 -10.44
CA ASP A 93 -0.32 15.70 -9.36
C ASP A 93 -0.08 14.88 -8.09
N LEU A 94 0.80 15.41 -7.22
CA LEU A 94 1.14 14.76 -5.95
C LEU A 94 -0.10 14.55 -5.08
N GLU A 95 -1.12 15.38 -5.19
CA GLU A 95 -2.36 15.21 -4.45
C GLU A 95 -3.14 13.99 -4.92
N VAL A 96 -3.19 13.76 -6.22
CA VAL A 96 -3.81 12.56 -6.80
C VAL A 96 -3.07 11.31 -6.34
N LEU A 97 -1.73 11.32 -6.38
CA LEU A 97 -0.92 10.18 -5.92
C LEU A 97 -1.11 9.89 -4.43
N GLU A 98 -1.10 10.92 -3.59
CA GLU A 98 -1.36 10.75 -2.15
C GLU A 98 -2.74 10.17 -1.88
N ARG A 99 -3.77 10.67 -2.60
CA ARG A 99 -5.14 10.16 -2.49
C ARG A 99 -5.26 8.69 -2.89
N GLU A 100 -4.69 8.30 -4.02
CA GLU A 100 -4.75 6.91 -4.48
C GLU A 100 -3.93 5.98 -3.58
N ALA A 101 -2.79 6.43 -3.03
CA ALA A 101 -2.02 5.67 -2.05
C ALA A 101 -2.78 5.51 -0.72
N ASP A 102 -3.47 6.55 -0.24
CA ASP A 102 -4.37 6.46 0.93
C ASP A 102 -5.50 5.45 0.68
N LYS A 103 -6.07 5.44 -0.54
CA LYS A 103 -7.11 4.48 -0.95
C LYS A 103 -6.57 3.04 -0.95
N ILE A 104 -5.38 2.80 -1.52
CA ILE A 104 -4.72 1.50 -1.49
C ILE A 104 -4.54 1.03 -0.04
N ALA A 105 -4.05 1.89 0.85
CA ALA A 105 -3.87 1.55 2.26
C ALA A 105 -5.21 1.28 2.97
N ALA A 106 -6.24 2.08 2.72
CA ALA A 106 -7.57 1.90 3.32
C ALA A 106 -8.27 0.61 2.88
N ILE A 107 -7.99 0.12 1.67
CA ILE A 107 -8.59 -1.11 1.13
C ILE A 107 -7.81 -2.36 1.55
N ASN A 108 -6.48 -2.30 1.55
CA ASN A 108 -5.62 -3.48 1.72
C ASN A 108 -5.16 -3.73 3.17
N ALA A 109 -5.25 -2.74 4.06
CA ALA A 109 -4.92 -2.90 5.47
C ALA A 109 -6.07 -3.57 6.25
N SER A 110 -5.78 -4.12 7.43
CA SER A 110 -6.86 -4.56 8.33
C SER A 110 -7.66 -3.37 8.89
N PRO A 111 -8.94 -3.56 9.30
CA PRO A 111 -9.75 -2.48 9.85
C PRO A 111 -9.09 -1.70 11.00
N GLN A 112 -8.35 -2.41 11.87
CA GLN A 112 -7.62 -1.81 12.99
C GLN A 112 -6.47 -0.91 12.52
N VAL A 113 -5.75 -1.32 11.48
CA VAL A 113 -4.65 -0.54 10.87
C VAL A 113 -5.22 0.69 10.17
N VAL A 114 -6.33 0.54 9.44
CA VAL A 114 -7.03 1.67 8.80
C VAL A 114 -7.48 2.68 9.84
N PHE A 115 -8.12 2.22 10.91
CA PHE A 115 -8.58 3.09 12.00
C PHE A 115 -7.42 3.84 12.66
N ALA A 116 -6.29 3.15 12.92
CA ALA A 116 -5.09 3.77 13.46
C ALA A 116 -4.49 4.83 12.51
N GLY A 117 -4.45 4.57 11.21
CA GLY A 117 -4.03 5.53 10.19
C GLY A 117 -4.94 6.77 10.15
N TRP A 118 -6.26 6.57 10.15
CA TRP A 118 -7.25 7.65 10.24
C TRP A 118 -7.04 8.50 11.50
N GLN A 119 -6.92 7.87 12.66
CA GLN A 119 -6.70 8.55 13.92
C GLN A 119 -5.42 9.39 13.91
N PHE A 120 -4.33 8.83 13.37
CA PHE A 120 -3.06 9.52 13.21
C PHE A 120 -3.21 10.81 12.38
N PHE A 121 -3.90 10.78 11.26
CA PHE A 121 -4.12 11.98 10.43
C PHE A 121 -5.12 12.95 11.06
N ARG A 122 -6.10 12.46 11.82
CA ARG A 122 -7.10 13.32 12.47
C ARG A 122 -6.54 14.10 13.64
N THR A 123 -5.79 13.47 14.53
CA THR A 123 -5.38 14.04 15.81
C THR A 123 -3.91 14.39 15.91
N GLY A 124 -3.10 13.90 14.96
CA GLY A 124 -1.65 13.89 15.10
C GLY A 124 -1.19 12.92 16.19
N TYR A 125 0.09 12.92 16.45
CA TYR A 125 0.66 12.15 17.57
C TYR A 125 1.61 13.06 18.35
N ALA A 126 1.59 12.95 19.66
CA ALA A 126 2.37 13.80 20.56
C ALA A 126 3.85 13.90 20.12
N GLY A 127 4.30 15.09 19.75
CA GLY A 127 5.67 15.37 19.33
C GLY A 127 6.03 14.98 17.89
N LEU A 128 5.11 14.36 17.14
CA LEU A 128 5.28 14.10 15.71
C LEU A 128 4.36 15.06 14.95
N SER A 129 4.96 16.10 14.37
CA SER A 129 4.22 17.08 13.59
C SER A 129 3.57 16.39 12.38
N HIS A 130 2.24 16.39 12.36
CA HIS A 130 1.48 16.01 11.17
C HIS A 130 1.52 17.12 10.10
N GLU A 131 2.11 18.28 10.41
CA GLU A 131 2.34 19.37 9.45
C GLU A 131 3.20 18.96 8.26
N SER A 132 4.02 17.90 8.41
CA SER A 132 4.76 17.31 7.29
C SER A 132 3.86 16.55 6.31
N TYR A 133 2.61 16.26 6.69
CA TYR A 133 1.62 15.61 5.84
C TYR A 133 0.64 16.66 5.32
N ARG A 134 0.59 16.82 3.99
CA ARG A 134 -0.35 17.75 3.37
C ARG A 134 -1.79 17.39 3.75
N GLN A 135 -2.56 18.39 4.20
CA GLN A 135 -4.00 18.30 4.46
C GLN A 135 -4.41 17.09 5.34
N PRO A 136 -3.86 16.92 6.54
CA PRO A 136 -4.04 15.68 7.32
C PRO A 136 -5.52 15.39 7.63
N GLN A 137 -6.33 16.40 7.92
CA GLN A 137 -7.76 16.22 8.20
C GLN A 137 -8.53 15.74 6.96
N LEU A 138 -8.19 16.26 5.77
CA LEU A 138 -8.79 15.80 4.52
C LEU A 138 -8.36 14.36 4.21
N ARG A 139 -7.11 14.00 4.51
CA ARG A 139 -6.64 12.60 4.38
C ARG A 139 -7.40 11.69 5.33
N ALA A 140 -7.56 12.06 6.60
CA ALA A 140 -8.35 11.29 7.56
C ALA A 140 -9.78 11.06 7.04
N LYS A 141 -10.45 12.09 6.55
CA LYS A 141 -11.79 11.98 5.97
C LYS A 141 -11.82 10.98 4.80
N ARG A 142 -10.91 11.11 3.83
CA ARG A 142 -10.81 10.23 2.66
C ARG A 142 -10.54 8.77 3.05
N ILE A 143 -9.64 8.52 4.01
CA ILE A 143 -9.34 7.17 4.51
C ILE A 143 -10.61 6.51 5.06
N CYS A 144 -11.36 7.22 5.90
CA CYS A 144 -12.62 6.74 6.42
C CYS A 144 -13.64 6.45 5.30
N GLU A 145 -13.84 7.39 4.36
CA GLU A 145 -14.78 7.23 3.24
C GLU A 145 -14.41 6.01 2.35
N PHE A 146 -13.14 5.82 2.01
CA PHE A 146 -12.69 4.66 1.24
C PHE A 146 -12.90 3.35 1.98
N ALA A 147 -12.57 3.32 3.27
CA ALA A 147 -12.77 2.12 4.10
C ALA A 147 -14.26 1.76 4.25
N GLN A 148 -15.14 2.76 4.39
CA GLN A 148 -16.59 2.54 4.45
C GLN A 148 -17.12 1.93 3.14
N GLN A 149 -16.68 2.44 1.98
CA GLN A 149 -17.11 1.94 0.67
C GLN A 149 -16.86 0.45 0.47
N VAL A 150 -15.81 -0.10 1.12
CA VAL A 150 -15.45 -1.53 1.01
C VAL A 150 -15.78 -2.33 2.26
N GLY A 151 -16.49 -1.75 3.23
CA GLY A 151 -16.84 -2.43 4.48
C GLY A 151 -15.65 -2.69 5.43
N ASN A 152 -14.56 -1.94 5.27
CA ASN A 152 -13.32 -2.08 6.05
C ASN A 152 -13.16 -0.99 7.13
N TRP A 153 -14.28 -0.53 7.72
CA TRP A 153 -14.32 0.55 8.70
C TRP A 153 -14.89 0.11 10.04
N ILE A 154 -14.20 0.46 11.14
CA ILE A 154 -14.62 0.18 12.52
C ILE A 154 -14.73 1.43 13.40
N GLY A 155 -14.50 2.60 12.83
CA GLY A 155 -14.52 3.89 13.56
C GLY A 155 -15.91 4.55 13.57
N PRO A 156 -15.97 5.81 14.02
CA PRO A 156 -17.21 6.57 14.07
C PRO A 156 -17.77 6.85 12.67
N ILE A 157 -19.09 7.00 12.60
CA ILE A 157 -19.84 7.46 11.44
C ILE A 157 -20.63 8.68 11.90
N PRO A 158 -20.56 9.83 11.22
CA PRO A 158 -19.83 10.12 9.96
C PRO A 158 -18.30 10.25 10.11
N CYS A 159 -17.60 10.32 8.98
CA CYS A 159 -16.15 10.48 8.86
C CYS A 159 -15.66 11.91 9.19
N GLU A 160 -16.10 12.48 10.32
CA GLU A 160 -15.76 13.85 10.77
C GLU A 160 -14.56 13.87 11.71
#